data_807c0b45d635930ac3d278a472481dcf
#
_entry.id   807c0b45d635930ac3d278a472481dcf
#
_cell.length_a   1.000
_cell.length_b   1.000
_cell.length_c   1.000
_cell.angle_alpha   90.00
_cell.angle_beta   90.00
_cell.angle_gamma   90.00
#
_symmetry.space_group_name_H-M   'P 1'
#
loop_
_entity.id
_entity.type
_entity.pdbx_description
1 polymer ?
#
loop_
_entity_poly.entity_id
_entity_poly.type
_entity_poly.pdbx_seq_one_letter_code
_entity_poly.pdbx_strand_id
1 'polypeptide(L)'
;MRDDVTQMKWWGWGDEHTEFDASDKPFLMPFITRELGLSEEDEEVVRPVSIEEVKLPGQSLNQDFLDEARSALREDQVKTSDKERLIHSYGKSFRDLWRVRRGIVDSSPDCVVYPESED
;
A
#
# COMPACT_ATOMS: atom_id res chain seq x y z
N MET A 1 12.67 -0.02 -15.01
CA MET A 1 11.60 -0.33 -14.04
C MET A 1 10.53 0.74 -14.15
N ARG A 2 9.29 0.38 -14.08
CA ARG A 2 8.22 1.38 -14.03
C ARG A 2 8.19 1.99 -12.64
N ASP A 3 8.46 3.26 -12.53
CA ASP A 3 8.50 3.98 -11.24
C ASP A 3 7.11 4.03 -10.57
N ASP A 4 6.06 3.77 -11.34
CA ASP A 4 4.67 3.82 -10.92
C ASP A 4 4.31 2.81 -9.81
N VAL A 5 4.93 1.64 -9.76
CA VAL A 5 4.60 0.61 -8.76
C VAL A 5 5.20 0.94 -7.40
N THR A 6 6.44 1.45 -7.36
CA THR A 6 7.13 1.81 -6.12
C THR A 6 6.57 3.08 -5.48
N GLN A 7 5.81 3.85 -6.24
CA GLN A 7 5.15 5.09 -5.81
C GLN A 7 3.66 4.88 -5.49
N MET A 8 3.18 3.64 -5.50
CA MET A 8 1.79 3.36 -5.12
C MET A 8 1.54 3.63 -3.65
N LYS A 9 0.37 4.21 -3.36
CA LYS A 9 -0.13 4.29 -1.98
C LYS A 9 -0.23 2.90 -1.39
N TRP A 10 0.36 2.68 -0.22
CA TRP A 10 0.09 1.46 0.54
C TRP A 10 -1.29 1.53 1.25
N TRP A 11 -1.79 2.75 1.51
CA TRP A 11 -3.03 3.04 2.25
C TRP A 11 -4.24 3.35 1.36
N GLY A 12 -4.12 3.28 0.06
CA GLY A 12 -5.17 3.68 -0.87
C GLY A 12 -4.91 3.25 -2.30
N TRP A 13 -5.64 3.84 -3.22
CA TRP A 13 -5.46 3.66 -4.65
C TRP A 13 -4.62 4.79 -5.26
N GLY A 14 -3.88 4.44 -6.28
CA GLY A 14 -3.10 5.38 -7.09
C GLY A 14 -1.74 5.75 -6.51
N ASP A 15 -1.17 6.80 -7.06
CA ASP A 15 0.15 7.33 -6.73
C ASP A 15 0.14 8.03 -5.37
N GLU A 16 1.22 7.87 -4.59
CA GLU A 16 1.33 8.42 -3.23
C GLU A 16 1.40 9.95 -3.18
N HIS A 17 1.75 10.59 -4.28
CA HIS A 17 1.82 12.06 -4.40
C HIS A 17 0.53 12.68 -4.94
N THR A 18 -0.46 11.85 -5.30
CA THR A 18 -1.74 12.32 -5.83
C THR A 18 -2.81 12.20 -4.75
N GLU A 19 -3.34 13.33 -4.32
CA GLU A 19 -4.48 13.37 -3.41
C GLU A 19 -5.75 13.78 -4.14
N PHE A 20 -6.83 13.06 -3.86
CA PHE A 20 -8.16 13.42 -4.32
C PHE A 20 -8.95 13.90 -3.10
N ASP A 21 -9.29 15.17 -3.11
CA ASP A 21 -10.16 15.76 -2.11
C ASP A 21 -11.47 16.26 -2.73
N ALA A 22 -12.39 16.68 -1.90
CA ALA A 22 -13.67 17.22 -2.33
C ALA A 22 -13.76 18.74 -2.18
N SER A 23 -12.62 19.44 -2.09
CA SER A 23 -12.56 20.88 -1.85
C SER A 23 -13.22 21.69 -2.97
N ASP A 24 -13.15 21.18 -4.21
CA ASP A 24 -13.82 21.74 -5.40
C ASP A 24 -15.30 21.34 -5.52
N LYS A 25 -15.81 20.52 -4.58
CA LYS A 25 -17.18 19.97 -4.58
C LYS A 25 -17.88 20.18 -3.25
N PRO A 26 -18.21 21.43 -2.88
CA PRO A 26 -18.69 21.77 -1.53
C PRO A 26 -20.02 21.09 -1.16
N PHE A 27 -20.79 20.63 -2.15
CA PHE A 27 -22.06 19.95 -1.90
C PHE A 27 -21.93 18.41 -1.84
N LEU A 28 -20.77 17.83 -2.15
CA LEU A 28 -20.59 16.39 -2.22
C LEU A 28 -20.78 15.73 -0.85
N MET A 29 -20.04 16.17 0.16
CA MET A 29 -20.15 15.57 1.49
C MET A 29 -21.54 15.78 2.12
N PRO A 30 -22.14 16.97 2.08
CA PRO A 30 -23.51 17.15 2.55
C PRO A 30 -24.53 16.26 1.81
N PHE A 31 -24.33 16.02 0.51
CA PHE A 31 -25.16 15.09 -0.26
C PHE A 31 -25.00 13.66 0.25
N ILE A 32 -23.76 13.18 0.37
CA ILE A 32 -23.44 11.82 0.83
C ILE A 32 -24.01 11.59 2.24
N THR A 33 -23.75 12.51 3.15
CA THR A 33 -24.22 12.46 4.54
C THR A 33 -25.74 12.32 4.61
N ARG A 34 -26.45 13.13 3.82
CA ARG A 34 -27.92 13.08 3.76
C ARG A 34 -28.43 11.76 3.16
N GLU A 35 -27.89 11.34 2.03
CA GLU A 35 -28.37 10.14 1.33
C GLU A 35 -28.08 8.85 2.10
N LEU A 36 -27.00 8.80 2.84
CA LEU A 36 -26.63 7.65 3.66
C LEU A 36 -27.15 7.74 5.11
N GLY A 37 -27.73 8.88 5.51
CA GLY A 37 -28.19 9.09 6.87
C GLY A 37 -27.08 9.09 7.90
N LEU A 38 -25.88 9.60 7.54
CA LEU A 38 -24.74 9.68 8.42
C LEU A 38 -24.93 10.79 9.46
N SER A 39 -24.35 10.60 10.64
CA SER A 39 -24.24 11.62 11.70
C SER A 39 -22.89 12.32 11.62
N GLU A 40 -22.71 13.40 12.42
CA GLU A 40 -21.41 14.06 12.54
C GLU A 40 -20.31 13.11 13.06
N GLU A 41 -20.67 12.13 13.88
CA GLU A 41 -19.75 11.13 14.41
C GLU A 41 -19.25 10.16 13.32
N ASP A 42 -20.07 9.93 12.29
CA ASP A 42 -19.73 9.08 11.15
C ASP A 42 -18.82 9.80 10.12
N GLU A 43 -18.74 11.12 10.20
CA GLU A 43 -17.90 11.94 9.33
C GLU A 43 -16.42 11.91 9.70
N GLU A 44 -16.06 11.23 10.80
CA GLU A 44 -14.66 11.08 11.18
C GLU A 44 -13.90 10.33 10.10
N VAL A 45 -13.07 11.08 9.38
CA VAL A 45 -12.20 10.52 8.35
C VAL A 45 -11.15 9.66 9.03
N VAL A 46 -11.30 8.35 8.93
CA VAL A 46 -10.30 7.40 9.41
C VAL A 46 -9.03 7.56 8.57
N ARG A 47 -8.07 8.28 9.11
CA ARG A 47 -6.75 8.44 8.50
C ARG A 47 -5.98 7.13 8.62
N PRO A 48 -5.14 6.79 7.63
CA PRO A 48 -4.23 5.66 7.78
C PRO A 48 -3.27 5.93 8.94
N VAL A 49 -2.87 4.88 9.64
CA VAL A 49 -1.77 4.95 10.60
C VAL A 49 -0.47 5.32 9.87
N SER A 50 0.56 5.78 10.57
CA SER A 50 1.86 5.99 9.92
C SER A 50 2.51 4.66 9.53
N ILE A 51 3.41 4.68 8.56
CA ILE A 51 4.07 3.45 8.10
C ILE A 51 4.88 2.79 9.23
N GLU A 52 5.40 3.59 10.15
CA GLU A 52 6.16 3.13 11.33
C GLU A 52 5.29 2.40 12.35
N GLU A 53 3.97 2.66 12.32
CA GLU A 53 3.01 1.98 13.19
C GLU A 53 2.50 0.67 12.60
N VAL A 54 2.74 0.42 11.31
CA VAL A 54 2.36 -0.84 10.66
C VAL A 54 3.30 -1.95 11.12
N LYS A 55 2.74 -2.96 11.75
CA LYS A 55 3.50 -4.15 12.19
C LYS A 55 3.44 -5.22 11.11
N LEU A 56 4.48 -5.30 10.29
CA LEU A 56 4.63 -6.39 9.35
C LEU A 56 5.04 -7.69 10.05
N PRO A 57 4.62 -8.84 9.54
CA PRO A 57 5.18 -10.13 9.94
C PRO A 57 6.71 -10.16 9.79
N GLY A 58 7.37 -10.92 10.64
CA GLY A 58 8.83 -11.08 10.59
C GLY A 58 9.30 -11.47 9.19
N GLN A 59 10.39 -10.87 8.75
CA GLN A 59 11.03 -11.18 7.48
C GLN A 59 11.94 -12.39 7.63
N SER A 60 11.83 -13.37 6.75
CA SER A 60 12.68 -14.55 6.70
C SER A 60 13.34 -14.67 5.33
N LEU A 61 14.40 -13.92 5.12
CA LEU A 61 15.11 -13.87 3.84
C LEU A 61 15.88 -15.17 3.60
N ASN A 62 15.61 -15.79 2.44
CA ASN A 62 16.45 -16.87 1.93
C ASN A 62 17.66 -16.26 1.23
N GLN A 63 18.85 -16.42 1.83
CA GLN A 63 20.08 -15.81 1.33
C GLN A 63 20.50 -16.38 -0.03
N ASP A 64 20.35 -17.67 -0.24
CA ASP A 64 20.70 -18.30 -1.52
C ASP A 64 19.85 -17.76 -2.65
N PHE A 65 18.53 -17.61 -2.41
CA PHE A 65 17.62 -16.96 -3.36
C PHE A 65 18.01 -15.51 -3.65
N LEU A 66 18.34 -14.74 -2.62
CA LEU A 66 18.74 -13.34 -2.79
C LEU A 66 20.03 -13.20 -3.61
N ASP A 67 21.00 -14.05 -3.36
CA ASP A 67 22.29 -14.04 -4.06
C ASP A 67 22.09 -14.42 -5.54
N GLU A 68 21.25 -15.41 -5.81
CA GLU A 68 20.87 -15.78 -7.17
C GLU A 68 20.10 -14.66 -7.88
N ALA A 69 19.09 -14.10 -7.24
CA ALA A 69 18.32 -12.99 -7.79
C ALA A 69 19.19 -11.77 -8.10
N ARG A 70 20.11 -11.41 -7.19
CA ARG A 70 21.03 -10.28 -7.37
C ARG A 70 22.11 -10.55 -8.43
N SER A 71 22.40 -11.79 -8.71
CA SER A 71 23.33 -12.15 -9.81
C SER A 71 22.67 -12.03 -11.18
N ALA A 72 21.36 -12.25 -11.26
CA ALA A 72 20.58 -12.23 -12.50
C ALA A 72 19.94 -10.87 -12.79
N LEU A 73 19.66 -10.08 -11.75
CA LEU A 73 18.92 -8.83 -11.81
C LEU A 73 19.75 -7.65 -11.29
N ARG A 74 19.37 -6.44 -11.65
CA ARG A 74 19.98 -5.23 -11.08
C ARG A 74 19.54 -5.07 -9.61
N GLU A 75 20.36 -4.36 -8.84
CA GLU A 75 20.08 -4.10 -7.42
C GLU A 75 18.72 -3.41 -7.18
N ASP A 76 18.34 -2.51 -8.09
CA ASP A 76 17.07 -1.79 -8.03
C ASP A 76 15.84 -2.69 -8.30
N GLN A 77 16.03 -3.88 -8.84
CA GLN A 77 14.97 -4.84 -9.12
C GLN A 77 14.70 -5.82 -7.96
N VAL A 78 15.53 -5.84 -6.93
CA VAL A 78 15.36 -6.72 -5.76
C VAL A 78 15.15 -5.86 -4.51
N LYS A 79 13.95 -5.85 -3.97
CA LYS A 79 13.53 -5.00 -2.87
C LYS A 79 13.22 -5.83 -1.62
N THR A 80 13.71 -5.35 -0.47
CA THR A 80 13.52 -6.01 0.82
C THR A 80 12.99 -5.06 1.90
N SER A 81 12.71 -3.80 1.53
CA SER A 81 12.24 -2.79 2.47
C SER A 81 10.80 -3.06 2.92
N ASP A 82 10.47 -2.62 4.11
CA ASP A 82 9.12 -2.77 4.68
C ASP A 82 8.06 -2.07 3.83
N LYS A 83 8.38 -0.93 3.22
CA LYS A 83 7.46 -0.23 2.30
C LYS A 83 7.10 -1.11 1.11
N GLU A 84 8.07 -1.73 0.46
CA GLU A 84 7.84 -2.63 -0.68
C GLU A 84 7.06 -3.87 -0.26
N ARG A 85 7.43 -4.47 0.85
CA ARG A 85 6.73 -5.62 1.42
C ARG A 85 5.26 -5.27 1.72
N LEU A 86 5.01 -4.09 2.28
CA LEU A 86 3.66 -3.61 2.61
C LEU A 86 2.81 -3.38 1.35
N ILE A 87 3.36 -2.72 0.34
CA ILE A 87 2.67 -2.48 -0.95
C ILE A 87 2.20 -3.79 -1.59
N HIS A 88 2.97 -4.87 -1.42
CA HIS A 88 2.72 -6.18 -2.02
C HIS A 88 2.10 -7.22 -1.06
N SER A 89 1.71 -6.81 0.14
CA SER A 89 1.12 -7.71 1.13
C SER A 89 -0.30 -8.15 0.78
N TYR A 90 -1.10 -7.23 0.23
CA TYR A 90 -2.50 -7.47 -0.11
C TYR A 90 -2.85 -6.87 -1.48
N GLY A 91 -4.01 -7.28 -2.00
CA GLY A 91 -4.65 -6.58 -3.09
C GLY A 91 -5.15 -5.19 -2.67
N LYS A 92 -5.88 -4.55 -3.57
CA LYS A 92 -6.43 -3.20 -3.35
C LYS A 92 -7.96 -3.23 -3.24
N SER A 93 -8.52 -4.33 -2.75
CA SER A 93 -9.95 -4.36 -2.43
C SER A 93 -10.26 -3.43 -1.25
N PHE A 94 -11.49 -2.99 -1.14
CA PHE A 94 -11.93 -2.17 0.00
C PHE A 94 -11.59 -2.84 1.34
N ARG A 95 -11.81 -4.16 1.45
CA ARG A 95 -11.52 -4.94 2.65
C ARG A 95 -10.04 -4.96 3.00
N ASP A 96 -9.18 -5.10 2.00
CA ASP A 96 -7.72 -5.09 2.19
C ASP A 96 -7.26 -3.71 2.65
N LEU A 97 -7.71 -2.65 1.99
CA LEU A 97 -7.38 -1.28 2.37
C LEU A 97 -7.89 -0.93 3.77
N TRP A 98 -9.07 -1.41 4.15
CA TRP A 98 -9.61 -1.21 5.48
C TRP A 98 -8.70 -1.78 6.58
N ARG A 99 -8.11 -2.95 6.35
CA ARG A 99 -7.15 -3.60 7.26
C ARG A 99 -5.83 -2.86 7.29
N VAL A 100 -5.25 -2.66 6.12
CA VAL A 100 -3.92 -2.04 5.96
C VAL A 100 -3.89 -0.64 6.56
N ARG A 101 -4.92 0.17 6.32
CA ARG A 101 -5.04 1.53 6.91
C ARG A 101 -5.05 1.54 8.44
N ARG A 102 -5.36 0.41 9.07
CA ARG A 102 -5.31 0.20 10.52
C ARG A 102 -4.03 -0.49 11.00
N GLY A 103 -3.08 -0.69 10.09
CA GLY A 103 -1.83 -1.38 10.40
C GLY A 103 -1.99 -2.89 10.59
N ILE A 104 -3.10 -3.48 10.14
CA ILE A 104 -3.36 -4.92 10.27
C ILE A 104 -2.84 -5.63 9.02
N VAL A 105 -1.71 -6.29 9.17
CA VAL A 105 -1.05 -7.05 8.09
C VAL A 105 -0.65 -8.42 8.61
N ASP A 106 -1.41 -9.44 8.24
CA ASP A 106 -1.22 -10.81 8.74
C ASP A 106 -0.18 -11.60 7.93
N SER A 107 0.05 -11.19 6.69
CA SER A 107 1.01 -11.81 5.78
C SER A 107 1.66 -10.78 4.88
N SER A 108 2.95 -10.90 4.65
CA SER A 108 3.70 -10.07 3.70
C SER A 108 4.82 -10.89 3.06
N PRO A 109 5.23 -10.54 1.82
CA PRO A 109 6.38 -11.19 1.21
C PRO A 109 7.67 -10.86 1.96
N ASP A 110 8.66 -11.74 1.90
CA ASP A 110 9.98 -11.47 2.47
C ASP A 110 10.81 -10.53 1.59
N CYS A 111 10.62 -10.61 0.28
CA CYS A 111 11.20 -9.70 -0.71
C CYS A 111 10.27 -9.55 -1.91
N VAL A 112 10.54 -8.55 -2.73
CA VAL A 112 9.83 -8.25 -3.98
C VAL A 112 10.84 -8.15 -5.10
N VAL A 113 10.56 -8.81 -6.20
CA VAL A 113 11.43 -8.83 -7.38
C VAL A 113 10.67 -8.27 -8.58
N TYR A 114 11.33 -7.40 -9.34
CA TYR A 114 10.77 -6.72 -10.52
C TYR A 114 11.51 -7.15 -11.78
N PRO A 115 11.23 -8.33 -12.36
CA PRO A 115 11.85 -8.75 -13.61
C PRO A 115 11.37 -7.89 -14.78
N GLU A 116 12.24 -7.62 -15.75
CA GLU A 116 11.92 -6.86 -16.97
C GLU A 116 11.71 -7.75 -18.19
N SER A 117 12.15 -9.00 -18.14
CA SER A 117 11.96 -9.99 -19.18
C SER A 117 11.58 -11.36 -18.61
N GLU A 118 11.17 -12.25 -19.47
CA GLU A 118 10.88 -13.66 -19.14
C GLU A 118 12.12 -14.57 -19.23
N ASP A 119 13.26 -14.03 -19.69
CA ASP A 119 14.52 -14.75 -19.85
C ASP A 119 15.30 -14.88 -18.55
#